data_ef7038b182a7dc4ef291c50873def6a9
#
_entry.id   ef7038b182a7dc4ef291c50873def6a9
#
_cell.length_a   1.000
_cell.length_b   1.000
_cell.length_c   1.000
_cell.angle_alpha   90.00
_cell.angle_beta   90.00
_cell.angle_gamma   90.00
#
_symmetry.space_group_name_H-M   'P 1'
#
loop_
_entity.id
_entity.type
_entity.pdbx_description
1 polymer ?
#
loop_
_entity_poly.entity_id
_entity_poly.type
_entity_poly.pdbx_seq_one_letter_code
_entity_poly.pdbx_strand_id
1 'polypeptide(L)'
;MTRNILVTGGAGYIGSHTCKALALRGYQPIAFDNLRRGSRSAVKWGPLVVGDVGNKRELRQTIERYNVEAVLHFAALAYVGESVGNPAWYFRNNVASTTNLLEAMAQTGLDKLVFSSTCAVYGTPAQVPISESTPTNPINPYGESKLQVERMLPWFGNAHGLNWVALRYFNAAGCDPEGEIGENHDPETHLIPLAIQAALGSGPALKIFGTDYPTQDGTAVRDYVHVADLADAHVRALDYLSDGGESGAFNLGTERGLSVRQIVEEIRSVSSTELPAVESPRREGDPPLLIADAARAHHLLGWRPRHSDVATIVGTAHVWERNKVLAVAAE
;
A
#
# COMPACT_ATOMS: atom_id res chain seq x y z
N MET A 1 15.00 8.18 -24.66
CA MET A 1 15.65 8.31 -23.34
C MET A 1 14.80 7.61 -22.31
N THR A 2 15.39 6.93 -21.34
CA THR A 2 14.65 6.26 -20.27
C THR A 2 14.11 7.31 -19.30
N ARG A 3 12.83 7.23 -18.94
CA ARG A 3 12.18 8.18 -18.04
C ARG A 3 12.44 7.79 -16.58
N ASN A 4 13.01 8.69 -15.81
CA ASN A 4 13.37 8.45 -14.41
C ASN A 4 12.22 8.81 -13.46
N ILE A 5 11.81 7.85 -12.64
CA ILE A 5 10.68 7.99 -11.72
C ILE A 5 11.17 7.85 -10.28
N LEU A 6 10.96 8.86 -9.46
CA LEU A 6 11.29 8.79 -8.04
C LEU A 6 10.23 8.00 -7.30
N VAL A 7 10.64 6.94 -6.62
CA VAL A 7 9.76 6.10 -5.80
C VAL A 7 10.17 6.27 -4.34
N THR A 8 9.50 7.17 -3.63
CA THR A 8 9.76 7.33 -2.20
C THR A 8 9.12 6.19 -1.42
N GLY A 9 9.82 5.62 -0.46
CA GLY A 9 9.42 4.34 0.14
C GLY A 9 9.66 3.15 -0.80
N GLY A 10 10.57 3.30 -1.76
CA GLY A 10 10.87 2.30 -2.79
C GLY A 10 11.54 1.01 -2.29
N ALA A 11 12.01 0.98 -1.04
CA ALA A 11 12.52 -0.22 -0.37
C ALA A 11 11.46 -0.92 0.50
N GLY A 12 10.23 -0.36 0.58
CA GLY A 12 9.10 -0.94 1.29
C GLY A 12 8.33 -1.96 0.45
N TYR A 13 7.30 -2.56 1.04
CA TYR A 13 6.48 -3.60 0.43
C TYR A 13 5.89 -3.18 -0.92
N ILE A 14 4.98 -2.21 -0.95
CA ILE A 14 4.30 -1.80 -2.20
C ILE A 14 5.27 -1.05 -3.13
N GLY A 15 6.16 -0.22 -2.56
CA GLY A 15 7.12 0.57 -3.32
C GLY A 15 8.09 -0.28 -4.14
N SER A 16 8.61 -1.38 -3.59
CA SER A 16 9.52 -2.29 -4.30
C SER A 16 8.84 -3.03 -5.45
N HIS A 17 7.60 -3.51 -5.25
CA HIS A 17 6.79 -4.11 -6.32
C HIS A 17 6.49 -3.09 -7.43
N THR A 18 6.27 -1.82 -7.06
CA THR A 18 6.07 -0.75 -8.03
C THR A 18 7.36 -0.42 -8.78
N CYS A 19 8.54 -0.48 -8.13
CA CYS A 19 9.82 -0.37 -8.83
C CYS A 19 9.99 -1.48 -9.88
N LYS A 20 9.61 -2.73 -9.56
CA LYS A 20 9.60 -3.83 -10.54
C LYS A 20 8.67 -3.53 -11.71
N ALA A 21 7.43 -3.13 -11.43
CA ALA A 21 6.43 -2.82 -12.46
C ALA A 21 6.86 -1.68 -13.37
N LEU A 22 7.46 -0.62 -12.83
CA LEU A 22 8.04 0.49 -13.59
C LEU A 22 9.15 0.01 -14.54
N ALA A 23 10.10 -0.79 -14.04
CA ALA A 23 11.19 -1.32 -14.84
C ALA A 23 10.69 -2.20 -15.99
N LEU A 24 9.70 -3.05 -15.74
CA LEU A 24 9.06 -3.89 -16.78
C LEU A 24 8.35 -3.06 -17.86
N ARG A 25 7.92 -1.82 -17.53
CA ARG A 25 7.34 -0.86 -18.48
C ARG A 25 8.37 0.07 -19.14
N GLY A 26 9.68 -0.16 -18.91
CA GLY A 26 10.77 0.63 -19.51
C GLY A 26 11.08 1.95 -18.81
N TYR A 27 10.53 2.21 -17.64
CA TYR A 27 10.92 3.31 -16.77
C TYR A 27 12.17 2.95 -15.97
N GLN A 28 12.90 3.97 -15.49
CA GLN A 28 13.98 3.80 -14.53
C GLN A 28 13.50 4.24 -13.14
N PRO A 29 13.12 3.32 -12.25
CA PRO A 29 12.78 3.68 -10.88
C PRO A 29 14.02 4.10 -10.11
N ILE A 30 13.91 5.18 -9.35
CA ILE A 30 14.90 5.64 -8.38
C ILE A 30 14.29 5.45 -7.00
N ALA A 31 14.67 4.40 -6.30
CA ALA A 31 14.18 4.14 -4.95
C ALA A 31 14.79 5.16 -3.97
N PHE A 32 13.94 5.93 -3.28
CA PHE A 32 14.34 6.86 -2.23
C PHE A 32 13.72 6.40 -0.91
N ASP A 33 14.56 5.99 0.05
CA ASP A 33 14.07 5.35 1.28
C ASP A 33 15.06 5.59 2.43
N ASN A 34 14.56 5.81 3.65
CA ASN A 34 15.40 5.94 4.84
C ASN A 34 15.72 4.59 5.51
N LEU A 35 15.19 3.50 4.97
CA LEU A 35 15.38 2.11 5.42
C LEU A 35 14.91 1.84 6.86
N ARG A 36 14.01 2.69 7.39
CA ARG A 36 13.45 2.47 8.74
C ARG A 36 12.50 1.26 8.76
N ARG A 37 11.72 1.06 7.71
CA ARG A 37 10.76 -0.04 7.51
C ARG A 37 11.01 -0.78 6.20
N GLY A 38 11.79 -0.21 5.31
CA GLY A 38 12.21 -0.81 4.05
C GLY A 38 13.49 -1.62 4.18
N SER A 39 13.74 -2.50 3.21
CA SER A 39 14.95 -3.33 3.14
C SER A 39 15.75 -3.06 1.87
N ARG A 40 17.09 -2.96 1.99
CA ARG A 40 18.00 -2.86 0.83
C ARG A 40 17.82 -4.02 -0.15
N SER A 41 17.53 -5.21 0.36
CA SER A 41 17.35 -6.42 -0.44
C SER A 41 16.12 -6.35 -1.36
N ALA A 42 15.15 -5.49 -1.06
CA ALA A 42 13.97 -5.27 -1.89
C ALA A 42 14.23 -4.33 -3.08
N VAL A 43 15.38 -3.63 -3.11
CA VAL A 43 15.72 -2.70 -4.21
C VAL A 43 16.55 -3.42 -5.26
N LYS A 44 15.92 -3.86 -6.34
CA LYS A 44 16.56 -4.67 -7.41
C LYS A 44 16.50 -4.02 -8.79
N TRP A 45 15.57 -3.12 -9.06
CA TRP A 45 15.28 -2.62 -10.41
C TRP A 45 15.70 -1.18 -10.66
N GLY A 46 16.59 -0.64 -9.83
CA GLY A 46 17.10 0.72 -9.98
C GLY A 46 18.02 1.11 -8.84
N PRO A 47 18.62 2.31 -8.88
CA PRO A 47 19.46 2.79 -7.80
C PRO A 47 18.65 3.05 -6.53
N LEU A 48 19.28 2.79 -5.37
CA LEU A 48 18.81 3.20 -4.06
C LEU A 48 19.50 4.48 -3.62
N VAL A 49 18.72 5.50 -3.34
CA VAL A 49 19.14 6.71 -2.63
C VAL A 49 18.65 6.58 -1.18
N VAL A 50 19.60 6.44 -0.24
CA VAL A 50 19.25 6.43 1.19
C VAL A 50 19.07 7.86 1.65
N GLY A 51 17.83 8.23 2.01
CA GLY A 51 17.47 9.58 2.43
C GLY A 51 16.10 9.63 3.08
N ASP A 52 15.81 10.72 3.76
CA ASP A 52 14.55 10.95 4.47
C ASP A 52 13.68 11.98 3.73
N VAL A 53 12.40 11.66 3.49
CA VAL A 53 11.43 12.57 2.85
C VAL A 53 11.24 13.86 3.67
N GLY A 54 11.52 13.85 4.97
CA GLY A 54 11.61 15.03 5.81
C GLY A 54 12.74 15.98 5.43
N ASN A 55 13.75 15.54 4.68
CA ASN A 55 14.88 16.37 4.24
C ASN A 55 14.66 16.91 2.81
N LYS A 56 14.03 18.08 2.74
CA LYS A 56 13.74 18.76 1.46
C LYS A 56 14.99 18.98 0.57
N ARG A 57 16.16 19.21 1.18
CA ARG A 57 17.41 19.42 0.43
C ARG A 57 17.84 18.14 -0.29
N GLU A 58 17.80 17.00 0.39
CA GLU A 58 18.13 15.69 -0.21
C GLU A 58 17.16 15.33 -1.33
N LEU A 59 15.85 15.57 -1.13
CA LEU A 59 14.83 15.36 -2.16
C LEU A 59 15.14 16.17 -3.42
N ARG A 60 15.36 17.49 -3.28
CA ARG A 60 15.69 18.35 -4.41
C ARG A 60 16.95 17.90 -5.13
N GLN A 61 18.04 17.62 -4.40
CA GLN A 61 19.29 17.12 -4.99
C GLN A 61 19.09 15.80 -5.74
N THR A 62 18.22 14.91 -5.23
CA THR A 62 17.89 13.65 -5.90
C THR A 62 17.11 13.88 -7.17
N ILE A 63 16.08 14.75 -7.14
CA ILE A 63 15.28 15.11 -8.31
C ILE A 63 16.18 15.69 -9.42
N GLU A 64 17.03 16.65 -9.08
CA GLU A 64 17.96 17.29 -10.01
C GLU A 64 19.00 16.30 -10.56
N ARG A 65 19.64 15.52 -9.68
CA ARG A 65 20.70 14.56 -10.05
C ARG A 65 20.24 13.50 -11.05
N TYR A 66 19.02 13.00 -10.87
CA TYR A 66 18.49 11.92 -11.70
C TYR A 66 17.55 12.42 -12.81
N ASN A 67 17.38 13.74 -12.98
CA ASN A 67 16.42 14.32 -13.93
C ASN A 67 15.05 13.61 -13.82
N VAL A 68 14.48 13.60 -12.61
CA VAL A 68 13.23 12.92 -12.30
C VAL A 68 12.07 13.58 -13.05
N GLU A 69 11.17 12.78 -13.64
CA GLU A 69 10.02 13.26 -14.41
C GLU A 69 8.68 13.13 -13.66
N ALA A 70 8.62 12.28 -12.65
CA ALA A 70 7.43 12.10 -11.81
C ALA A 70 7.81 11.45 -10.47
N VAL A 71 6.92 11.57 -9.49
CA VAL A 71 7.06 10.93 -8.17
C VAL A 71 5.92 9.95 -7.92
N LEU A 72 6.26 8.75 -7.47
CA LEU A 72 5.35 7.82 -6.84
C LEU A 72 5.66 7.78 -5.33
N HIS A 73 4.71 8.23 -4.50
CA HIS A 73 4.96 8.51 -3.09
C HIS A 73 4.35 7.46 -2.18
N PHE A 74 5.18 6.53 -1.68
CA PHE A 74 4.80 5.48 -0.71
C PHE A 74 5.35 5.73 0.69
N ALA A 75 6.39 6.54 0.84
CA ALA A 75 7.05 6.77 2.14
C ALA A 75 6.07 7.29 3.18
N ALA A 76 5.64 6.43 4.08
CA ALA A 76 4.71 6.74 5.15
C ALA A 76 4.79 5.70 6.28
N LEU A 77 4.37 6.06 7.48
CA LEU A 77 4.00 5.13 8.53
C LEU A 77 2.57 4.64 8.25
N ALA A 78 2.33 3.33 8.33
CA ALA A 78 1.09 2.72 7.86
C ALA A 78 0.37 1.82 8.90
N TYR A 79 0.88 1.68 10.12
CA TYR A 79 0.27 0.83 11.14
C TYR A 79 -0.83 1.58 11.90
N VAL A 80 -2.09 1.18 11.68
CA VAL A 80 -3.25 1.82 12.30
C VAL A 80 -3.15 1.83 13.83
N GLY A 81 -2.86 0.68 14.45
CA GLY A 81 -2.75 0.60 15.91
C GLY A 81 -1.62 1.47 16.48
N GLU A 82 -0.46 1.52 15.83
CA GLU A 82 0.66 2.40 16.21
C GLU A 82 0.27 3.89 16.12
N SER A 83 -0.53 4.25 15.12
CA SER A 83 -0.97 5.63 14.92
C SER A 83 -1.82 6.14 16.07
N VAL A 84 -2.66 5.28 16.67
CA VAL A 84 -3.49 5.64 17.82
C VAL A 84 -2.63 5.95 19.05
N GLY A 85 -1.60 5.13 19.29
CA GLY A 85 -0.66 5.33 20.40
C GLY A 85 0.33 6.48 20.18
N ASN A 86 0.59 6.87 18.93
CA ASN A 86 1.63 7.84 18.60
C ASN A 86 1.26 8.82 17.48
N PRO A 87 0.13 9.55 17.60
CA PRO A 87 -0.41 10.36 16.50
C PRO A 87 0.55 11.46 16.02
N ALA A 88 1.29 12.09 16.93
CA ALA A 88 2.24 13.14 16.57
C ALA A 88 3.35 12.67 15.64
N TRP A 89 3.78 11.42 15.77
CA TRP A 89 4.76 10.82 14.87
C TRP A 89 4.18 10.61 13.47
N TYR A 90 2.93 10.14 13.37
CA TYR A 90 2.23 9.96 12.11
C TYR A 90 2.03 11.29 11.37
N PHE A 91 1.58 12.35 12.04
CA PHE A 91 1.42 13.66 11.41
C PHE A 91 2.76 14.26 10.97
N ARG A 92 3.81 14.16 11.78
CA ARG A 92 5.15 14.61 11.37
C ARG A 92 5.69 13.84 10.18
N ASN A 93 5.62 12.51 10.22
CA ASN A 93 6.17 11.66 9.15
C ASN A 93 5.32 11.71 7.87
N ASN A 94 4.00 11.59 7.98
CA ASN A 94 3.15 11.45 6.80
C ASN A 94 2.73 12.79 6.20
N VAL A 95 2.47 13.81 7.03
CA VAL A 95 1.98 15.12 6.55
C VAL A 95 3.13 16.10 6.35
N ALA A 96 3.92 16.36 7.40
CA ALA A 96 4.98 17.37 7.31
C ALA A 96 6.07 16.95 6.31
N SER A 97 6.47 15.66 6.29
CA SER A 97 7.46 15.19 5.31
C SER A 97 6.91 15.22 3.88
N THR A 98 5.63 14.91 3.67
CA THR A 98 5.01 15.05 2.35
C THR A 98 4.95 16.51 1.91
N THR A 99 4.72 17.46 2.82
CA THR A 99 4.81 18.90 2.50
C THR A 99 6.21 19.26 1.97
N ASN A 100 7.27 18.74 2.61
CA ASN A 100 8.65 18.95 2.12
C ASN A 100 8.87 18.36 0.70
N LEU A 101 8.28 17.20 0.42
CA LEU A 101 8.31 16.62 -0.93
C LEU A 101 7.62 17.53 -1.95
N LEU A 102 6.40 17.97 -1.65
CA LEU A 102 5.63 18.86 -2.54
C LEU A 102 6.34 20.19 -2.79
N GLU A 103 6.99 20.77 -1.76
CA GLU A 103 7.82 21.95 -1.93
C GLU A 103 9.07 21.70 -2.79
N ALA A 104 9.73 20.53 -2.62
CA ALA A 104 10.87 20.16 -3.46
C ALA A 104 10.45 20.00 -4.93
N MET A 105 9.30 19.36 -5.17
CA MET A 105 8.72 19.24 -6.51
C MET A 105 8.43 20.61 -7.14
N ALA A 106 7.76 21.49 -6.41
CA ALA A 106 7.47 22.86 -6.89
C ALA A 106 8.75 23.65 -7.22
N GLN A 107 9.78 23.55 -6.38
CA GLN A 107 11.07 24.24 -6.58
C GLN A 107 11.86 23.72 -7.79
N THR A 108 11.65 22.47 -8.19
CA THR A 108 12.32 21.84 -9.34
C THR A 108 11.46 21.83 -10.62
N GLY A 109 10.24 22.35 -10.55
CA GLY A 109 9.29 22.34 -11.68
C GLY A 109 8.73 20.93 -11.97
N LEU A 110 8.82 20.01 -11.04
CA LEU A 110 8.28 18.65 -11.18
C LEU A 110 6.78 18.64 -10.85
N ASP A 111 5.96 18.25 -11.83
CA ASP A 111 4.52 18.49 -11.82
C ASP A 111 3.65 17.22 -11.73
N LYS A 112 4.22 16.02 -11.60
CA LYS A 112 3.45 14.76 -11.58
C LYS A 112 3.67 13.96 -10.30
N LEU A 113 2.56 13.67 -9.59
CA LEU A 113 2.56 12.90 -8.36
C LEU A 113 1.50 11.80 -8.39
N VAL A 114 1.90 10.54 -8.16
CA VAL A 114 0.99 9.46 -7.76
C VAL A 114 1.17 9.22 -6.26
N PHE A 115 0.11 9.46 -5.51
CA PHE A 115 0.12 9.35 -4.05
C PHE A 115 -0.53 8.04 -3.58
N SER A 116 0.20 7.28 -2.81
CA SER A 116 -0.28 6.11 -2.08
C SER A 116 -1.18 6.53 -0.93
N SER A 117 -2.51 6.55 -1.19
CA SER A 117 -3.54 6.82 -0.18
C SER A 117 -4.09 5.50 0.39
N THR A 118 -5.28 5.52 0.97
CA THR A 118 -5.85 4.38 1.70
C THR A 118 -7.38 4.48 1.80
N CYS A 119 -8.08 3.35 1.86
CA CYS A 119 -9.49 3.30 2.22
C CYS A 119 -9.78 3.78 3.65
N ALA A 120 -8.77 3.84 4.53
CA ALA A 120 -8.92 4.33 5.90
C ALA A 120 -9.38 5.80 5.97
N VAL A 121 -9.29 6.57 4.87
CA VAL A 121 -9.85 7.93 4.77
C VAL A 121 -11.38 7.96 4.89
N TYR A 122 -12.06 6.85 4.60
CA TYR A 122 -13.53 6.76 4.70
C TYR A 122 -14.04 6.48 6.12
N GLY A 123 -13.19 5.93 7.00
CA GLY A 123 -13.58 5.53 8.34
C GLY A 123 -14.59 4.39 8.32
N THR A 124 -15.77 4.60 8.95
CA THR A 124 -16.87 3.65 8.95
C THR A 124 -17.94 4.11 7.95
N PRO A 125 -17.93 3.58 6.72
CA PRO A 125 -18.86 4.01 5.68
C PRO A 125 -20.29 3.55 5.98
N ALA A 126 -21.28 4.39 5.64
CA ALA A 126 -22.69 4.05 5.79
C ALA A 126 -23.20 3.08 4.71
N GLN A 127 -22.51 3.01 3.58
CA GLN A 127 -22.89 2.17 2.44
C GLN A 127 -21.66 1.45 1.87
N VAL A 128 -21.87 0.26 1.37
CA VAL A 128 -20.89 -0.61 0.70
C VAL A 128 -21.56 -1.14 -0.58
N PRO A 129 -20.90 -1.16 -1.74
CA PRO A 129 -19.48 -0.78 -2.00
C PRO A 129 -19.20 0.72 -1.81
N ILE A 130 -17.93 1.05 -1.48
CA ILE A 130 -17.45 2.38 -1.17
C ILE A 130 -16.94 3.03 -2.46
N SER A 131 -17.59 4.09 -2.92
CA SER A 131 -17.14 4.89 -4.07
C SER A 131 -16.30 6.10 -3.63
N GLU A 132 -15.64 6.76 -4.58
CA GLU A 132 -14.86 7.98 -4.30
C GLU A 132 -15.73 9.17 -3.84
N SER A 133 -17.04 9.14 -4.11
CA SER A 133 -18.01 10.13 -3.64
C SER A 133 -18.45 9.91 -2.19
N THR A 134 -18.11 8.76 -1.59
CA THR A 134 -18.39 8.47 -0.17
C THR A 134 -17.69 9.50 0.71
N PRO A 135 -18.37 10.12 1.70
CA PRO A 135 -17.76 11.08 2.61
C PRO A 135 -16.53 10.51 3.31
N THR A 136 -15.46 11.29 3.36
CA THR A 136 -14.24 10.93 4.07
C THR A 136 -14.34 11.37 5.53
N ASN A 137 -14.26 10.41 6.46
CA ASN A 137 -14.32 10.64 7.90
C ASN A 137 -13.44 9.62 8.64
N PRO A 138 -12.11 9.76 8.57
CA PRO A 138 -11.19 8.80 9.17
C PRO A 138 -11.39 8.70 10.68
N ILE A 139 -11.22 7.49 11.22
CA ILE A 139 -11.42 7.16 12.64
C ILE A 139 -10.10 6.87 13.37
N ASN A 140 -8.98 7.08 12.71
CA ASN A 140 -7.65 6.91 13.29
C ASN A 140 -6.64 7.90 12.68
N PRO A 141 -5.53 8.19 13.40
CA PRO A 141 -4.53 9.16 12.94
C PRO A 141 -3.82 8.79 11.62
N TYR A 142 -3.69 7.50 11.30
CA TYR A 142 -3.17 7.07 10.00
C TYR A 142 -4.07 7.54 8.86
N GLY A 143 -5.35 7.18 8.90
CA GLY A 143 -6.34 7.61 7.90
C GLY A 143 -6.43 9.12 7.80
N GLU A 144 -6.46 9.83 8.94
CA GLU A 144 -6.47 11.29 8.99
C GLU A 144 -5.21 11.87 8.33
N SER A 145 -4.01 11.34 8.62
CA SER A 145 -2.77 11.82 8.00
C SER A 145 -2.77 11.69 6.48
N LYS A 146 -3.32 10.60 5.95
CA LYS A 146 -3.46 10.39 4.51
C LYS A 146 -4.47 11.36 3.90
N LEU A 147 -5.62 11.56 4.55
CA LEU A 147 -6.63 12.52 4.11
C LEU A 147 -6.11 13.97 4.12
N GLN A 148 -5.33 14.36 5.11
CA GLN A 148 -4.71 15.69 5.13
C GLN A 148 -3.78 15.91 3.94
N VAL A 149 -3.01 14.88 3.55
CA VAL A 149 -2.22 14.98 2.32
C VAL A 149 -3.13 15.14 1.09
N GLU A 150 -4.18 14.31 0.94
CA GLU A 150 -5.10 14.47 -0.19
C GLU A 150 -5.71 15.88 -0.25
N ARG A 151 -6.04 16.48 0.89
CA ARG A 151 -6.56 17.85 0.97
C ARG A 151 -5.54 18.93 0.59
N MET A 152 -4.24 18.66 0.72
CA MET A 152 -3.18 19.59 0.31
C MET A 152 -2.97 19.57 -1.22
N LEU A 153 -3.12 18.42 -1.87
CA LEU A 153 -2.79 18.25 -3.29
C LEU A 153 -3.47 19.27 -4.22
N PRO A 154 -4.79 19.56 -4.11
CA PRO A 154 -5.43 20.59 -4.93
C PRO A 154 -4.82 21.98 -4.76
N TRP A 155 -4.37 22.35 -3.55
CA TRP A 155 -3.73 23.64 -3.32
C TRP A 155 -2.38 23.76 -4.02
N PHE A 156 -1.59 22.68 -4.04
CA PHE A 156 -0.35 22.62 -4.82
C PHE A 156 -0.64 22.59 -6.33
N GLY A 157 -1.73 21.94 -6.75
CA GLY A 157 -2.23 22.01 -8.13
C GLY A 157 -2.50 23.45 -8.56
N ASN A 158 -3.27 24.18 -7.78
CA ASN A 158 -3.64 25.57 -8.08
C ASN A 158 -2.44 26.53 -8.04
N ALA A 159 -1.52 26.35 -7.09
CA ALA A 159 -0.40 27.27 -6.89
C ALA A 159 0.80 26.96 -7.79
N HIS A 160 1.05 25.71 -8.13
CA HIS A 160 2.29 25.25 -8.76
C HIS A 160 2.08 24.33 -9.96
N GLY A 161 0.84 24.13 -10.41
CA GLY A 161 0.53 23.27 -11.56
C GLY A 161 0.72 21.77 -11.32
N LEU A 162 0.69 21.30 -10.05
CA LEU A 162 0.83 19.88 -9.71
C LEU A 162 -0.36 19.09 -10.25
N ASN A 163 -0.09 18.09 -11.07
CA ASN A 163 -1.03 17.07 -11.51
C ASN A 163 -0.86 15.84 -10.61
N TRP A 164 -1.96 15.33 -10.05
CA TRP A 164 -1.87 14.29 -9.03
C TRP A 164 -2.97 13.23 -9.15
N VAL A 165 -2.61 12.00 -8.78
CA VAL A 165 -3.55 10.91 -8.55
C VAL A 165 -3.33 10.37 -7.14
N ALA A 166 -4.40 10.27 -6.35
CA ALA A 166 -4.39 9.60 -5.05
C ALA A 166 -5.07 8.23 -5.18
N LEU A 167 -4.32 7.15 -4.93
CA LEU A 167 -4.82 5.79 -5.01
C LEU A 167 -5.25 5.32 -3.63
N ARG A 168 -6.57 5.20 -3.41
CA ARG A 168 -7.18 4.72 -2.16
C ARG A 168 -7.39 3.22 -2.25
N TYR A 169 -6.37 2.44 -1.95
CA TYR A 169 -6.49 0.99 -1.96
C TYR A 169 -6.94 0.43 -0.61
N PHE A 170 -7.52 -0.75 -0.67
CA PHE A 170 -8.05 -1.48 0.47
C PHE A 170 -6.95 -2.32 1.09
N ASN A 171 -7.05 -3.64 1.13
CA ASN A 171 -6.05 -4.45 1.80
C ASN A 171 -5.01 -4.97 0.81
N ALA A 172 -3.81 -4.38 0.79
CA ALA A 172 -2.69 -4.91 0.04
C ALA A 172 -2.30 -6.29 0.58
N ALA A 173 -2.08 -7.27 -0.31
CA ALA A 173 -1.79 -8.64 0.07
C ALA A 173 -1.00 -9.38 -1.01
N GLY A 174 -0.49 -10.56 -0.70
CA GLY A 174 0.30 -11.36 -1.62
C GLY A 174 1.75 -10.90 -1.73
N CYS A 175 2.52 -11.62 -2.53
CA CYS A 175 3.93 -11.33 -2.78
C CYS A 175 4.22 -11.46 -4.28
N ASP A 176 5.41 -11.09 -4.69
CA ASP A 176 5.82 -11.20 -6.09
C ASP A 176 5.62 -12.63 -6.61
N PRO A 177 4.92 -12.82 -7.74
CA PRO A 177 4.68 -14.16 -8.28
C PRO A 177 5.96 -14.94 -8.61
N GLU A 178 7.07 -14.25 -8.90
CA GLU A 178 8.37 -14.84 -9.17
C GLU A 178 9.20 -15.05 -7.89
N GLY A 179 8.67 -14.63 -6.72
CA GLY A 179 9.30 -14.83 -5.42
C GLY A 179 10.53 -13.96 -5.17
N GLU A 180 10.74 -12.90 -5.93
CA GLU A 180 11.93 -12.04 -5.80
C GLU A 180 11.83 -11.05 -4.65
N ILE A 181 10.62 -10.57 -4.35
CA ILE A 181 10.29 -9.63 -3.26
C ILE A 181 8.95 -9.99 -2.63
N GLY A 182 8.72 -9.54 -1.40
CA GLY A 182 7.48 -9.81 -0.70
C GLY A 182 7.30 -8.92 0.52
N GLU A 183 6.28 -9.22 1.30
CA GLU A 183 5.99 -8.51 2.53
C GLU A 183 7.01 -8.89 3.62
N ASN A 184 7.63 -7.87 4.23
CA ASN A 184 8.62 -8.07 5.29
C ASN A 184 8.53 -6.91 6.28
N HIS A 185 7.50 -6.96 7.12
CA HIS A 185 7.28 -5.97 8.18
C HIS A 185 7.84 -6.45 9.52
N ASP A 186 8.37 -5.51 10.29
CA ASP A 186 8.76 -5.72 11.69
C ASP A 186 8.27 -4.53 12.54
N PRO A 187 7.31 -4.77 13.46
CA PRO A 187 6.55 -6.02 13.63
C PRO A 187 5.56 -6.28 12.47
N GLU A 188 5.26 -7.56 12.19
CA GLU A 188 4.18 -7.93 11.28
C GLU A 188 2.83 -7.79 11.96
N THR A 189 1.84 -7.21 11.25
CA THR A 189 0.50 -6.95 11.80
C THR A 189 -0.65 -7.35 10.86
N HIS A 190 -0.32 -7.77 9.63
CA HIS A 190 -1.32 -8.13 8.63
C HIS A 190 -1.77 -9.58 8.76
N LEU A 191 -3.05 -9.82 8.44
CA LEU A 191 -3.72 -11.10 8.63
C LEU A 191 -3.00 -12.26 7.92
N ILE A 192 -2.74 -12.09 6.62
CA ILE A 192 -2.25 -13.20 5.77
C ILE A 192 -0.86 -13.65 6.18
N PRO A 193 0.16 -12.77 6.34
CA PRO A 193 1.47 -13.20 6.83
C PRO A 193 1.40 -13.84 8.22
N LEU A 194 0.67 -13.24 9.18
CA LEU A 194 0.52 -13.80 10.53
C LEU A 194 -0.13 -15.18 10.53
N ALA A 195 -1.14 -15.39 9.69
CA ALA A 195 -1.82 -16.67 9.57
C ALA A 195 -0.90 -17.74 8.94
N ILE A 196 -0.12 -17.37 7.93
CA ILE A 196 0.86 -18.26 7.31
C ILE A 196 1.98 -18.61 8.29
N GLN A 197 2.50 -17.63 9.04
CA GLN A 197 3.52 -17.87 10.08
C GLN A 197 3.00 -18.83 11.16
N ALA A 198 1.74 -18.69 11.58
CA ALA A 198 1.10 -19.62 12.50
C ALA A 198 1.01 -21.05 11.92
N ALA A 199 0.60 -21.17 10.63
CA ALA A 199 0.51 -22.46 9.92
C ALA A 199 1.88 -23.13 9.72
N LEU A 200 2.95 -22.34 9.51
CA LEU A 200 4.32 -22.83 9.37
C LEU A 200 5.02 -23.10 10.71
N GLY A 201 4.36 -22.79 11.84
CA GLY A 201 4.95 -22.93 13.17
C GLY A 201 6.08 -21.93 13.47
N SER A 202 6.23 -20.88 12.68
CA SER A 202 7.24 -19.82 12.84
C SER A 202 6.72 -18.59 13.60
N GLY A 203 5.43 -18.56 13.91
CA GLY A 203 4.76 -17.49 14.66
C GLY A 203 3.77 -18.01 15.69
N PRO A 204 3.20 -17.12 16.52
CA PRO A 204 2.18 -17.47 17.50
C PRO A 204 0.86 -17.87 16.83
N ALA A 205 -0.06 -18.49 17.58
CA ALA A 205 -1.42 -18.75 17.11
C ALA A 205 -2.09 -17.46 16.63
N LEU A 206 -2.77 -17.56 15.50
CA LEU A 206 -3.50 -16.43 14.90
C LEU A 206 -4.62 -15.94 15.83
N LYS A 207 -4.73 -14.64 16.05
CA LYS A 207 -5.88 -14.04 16.73
C LYS A 207 -6.93 -13.60 15.70
N ILE A 208 -8.14 -14.19 15.78
CA ILE A 208 -9.30 -13.77 15.00
C ILE A 208 -10.07 -12.74 15.83
N PHE A 209 -10.02 -11.48 15.44
CA PHE A 209 -10.64 -10.38 16.18
C PHE A 209 -12.10 -10.17 15.79
N GLY A 210 -13.02 -10.53 16.67
CA GLY A 210 -14.46 -10.44 16.47
C GLY A 210 -15.01 -11.59 15.61
N THR A 211 -15.94 -12.34 16.20
CA THR A 211 -16.65 -13.45 15.55
C THR A 211 -18.17 -13.26 15.61
N ASP A 212 -18.58 -12.04 15.95
CA ASP A 212 -19.96 -11.62 16.18
C ASP A 212 -20.37 -10.40 15.32
N TYR A 213 -19.61 -10.10 14.23
CA TYR A 213 -19.98 -9.07 13.27
C TYR A 213 -21.27 -9.47 12.51
N PRO A 214 -22.07 -8.48 12.04
CA PRO A 214 -23.23 -8.74 11.19
C PRO A 214 -22.82 -9.11 9.75
N THR A 215 -22.04 -10.17 9.61
CA THR A 215 -21.51 -10.74 8.36
C THR A 215 -21.92 -12.22 8.29
N GLN A 216 -21.73 -12.86 7.14
CA GLN A 216 -22.21 -14.22 6.90
C GLN A 216 -21.64 -15.25 7.91
N ASP A 217 -20.36 -15.11 8.28
CA ASP A 217 -19.65 -16.04 9.19
C ASP A 217 -19.25 -15.39 10.53
N GLY A 218 -19.72 -14.18 10.79
CA GLY A 218 -19.47 -13.43 12.00
C GLY A 218 -18.12 -12.71 12.02
N THR A 219 -17.24 -12.91 11.03
CA THR A 219 -15.93 -12.24 10.98
C THR A 219 -15.92 -11.04 10.04
N ALA A 220 -14.97 -10.11 10.24
CA ALA A 220 -14.85 -8.93 9.40
C ALA A 220 -14.54 -9.29 7.95
N VAL A 221 -15.13 -8.52 7.01
CA VAL A 221 -14.95 -8.70 5.57
C VAL A 221 -14.09 -7.56 5.01
N ARG A 222 -13.10 -7.89 4.21
CA ARG A 222 -12.17 -6.95 3.59
C ARG A 222 -12.00 -7.24 2.12
N ASP A 223 -11.69 -6.20 1.36
CA ASP A 223 -11.33 -6.28 -0.06
C ASP A 223 -9.80 -6.39 -0.17
N TYR A 224 -9.31 -7.56 -0.56
CA TYR A 224 -7.89 -7.83 -0.68
C TYR A 224 -7.44 -7.64 -2.13
N VAL A 225 -6.39 -6.83 -2.31
CA VAL A 225 -5.81 -6.55 -3.63
C VAL A 225 -4.38 -7.03 -3.65
N HIS A 226 -4.04 -7.85 -4.64
CA HIS A 226 -2.68 -8.34 -4.79
C HIS A 226 -1.71 -7.18 -5.03
N VAL A 227 -0.55 -7.22 -4.37
CA VAL A 227 0.46 -6.15 -4.44
C VAL A 227 0.96 -5.89 -5.86
N ALA A 228 1.02 -6.91 -6.73
CA ALA A 228 1.37 -6.74 -8.14
C ALA A 228 0.30 -5.97 -8.92
N ASP A 229 -0.99 -6.16 -8.60
CA ASP A 229 -2.09 -5.39 -9.19
C ASP A 229 -2.07 -3.94 -8.71
N LEU A 230 -1.72 -3.69 -7.44
CA LEU A 230 -1.49 -2.33 -6.93
C LEU A 230 -0.32 -1.66 -7.64
N ALA A 231 0.79 -2.37 -7.86
CA ALA A 231 1.93 -1.86 -8.60
C ALA A 231 1.55 -1.47 -10.04
N ASP A 232 0.79 -2.31 -10.76
CA ASP A 232 0.25 -1.98 -12.10
C ASP A 232 -0.65 -0.74 -12.06
N ALA A 233 -1.49 -0.59 -11.02
CA ALA A 233 -2.34 0.59 -10.85
C ALA A 233 -1.54 1.90 -10.72
N HIS A 234 -0.43 1.87 -9.97
CA HIS A 234 0.45 3.03 -9.82
C HIS A 234 1.13 3.42 -11.13
N VAL A 235 1.58 2.44 -11.92
CA VAL A 235 2.16 2.72 -13.25
C VAL A 235 1.10 3.27 -14.20
N ARG A 236 -0.11 2.71 -14.21
CA ARG A 236 -1.22 3.24 -15.03
C ARG A 236 -1.66 4.65 -14.61
N ALA A 237 -1.63 4.96 -13.33
CA ALA A 237 -1.90 6.32 -12.84
C ALA A 237 -0.84 7.32 -13.31
N LEU A 238 0.44 6.89 -13.35
CA LEU A 238 1.52 7.68 -13.93
C LEU A 238 1.32 7.91 -15.43
N ASP A 239 0.99 6.86 -16.19
CA ASP A 239 0.70 6.95 -17.62
C ASP A 239 -0.49 7.90 -17.86
N TYR A 240 -1.59 7.74 -17.11
CA TYR A 240 -2.77 8.59 -17.16
C TYR A 240 -2.44 10.08 -16.96
N LEU A 241 -1.63 10.42 -15.94
CA LEU A 241 -1.17 11.80 -15.73
C LEU A 241 -0.26 12.28 -16.87
N SER A 242 0.56 11.40 -17.44
CA SER A 242 1.45 11.74 -18.56
C SER A 242 0.68 12.04 -19.85
N ASP A 243 -0.48 11.42 -20.01
CA ASP A 243 -1.41 11.62 -21.15
C ASP A 243 -2.39 12.79 -20.91
N GLY A 244 -2.18 13.58 -19.84
CA GLY A 244 -3.00 14.76 -19.55
C GLY A 244 -4.29 14.46 -18.80
N GLY A 245 -4.36 13.31 -18.11
CA GLY A 245 -5.51 12.93 -17.29
C GLY A 245 -5.73 13.88 -16.10
N GLU A 246 -6.99 14.03 -15.70
CA GLU A 246 -7.39 14.94 -14.63
C GLU A 246 -6.97 14.44 -13.23
N SER A 247 -6.53 15.38 -12.39
CA SER A 247 -6.20 15.09 -10.99
C SER A 247 -7.41 14.57 -10.21
N GLY A 248 -7.18 13.60 -9.33
CA GLY A 248 -8.25 13.06 -8.50
C GLY A 248 -7.89 11.81 -7.71
N ALA A 249 -8.84 11.38 -6.89
CA ALA A 249 -8.72 10.13 -6.14
C ALA A 249 -9.35 8.97 -6.90
N PHE A 250 -8.80 7.77 -6.71
CA PHE A 250 -9.29 6.52 -7.31
C PHE A 250 -9.26 5.41 -6.27
N ASN A 251 -10.35 4.68 -6.12
CA ASN A 251 -10.40 3.48 -5.33
C ASN A 251 -9.78 2.30 -6.08
N LEU A 252 -9.02 1.49 -5.36
CA LEU A 252 -8.47 0.23 -5.88
C LEU A 252 -8.94 -0.93 -4.99
N GLY A 253 -9.77 -1.77 -5.53
CA GLY A 253 -10.28 -2.98 -4.91
C GLY A 253 -10.73 -3.98 -5.96
N THR A 254 -11.12 -5.16 -5.50
CA THR A 254 -11.61 -6.25 -6.35
C THR A 254 -13.13 -6.24 -6.47
N GLU A 255 -13.80 -5.38 -5.70
CA GLU A 255 -15.27 -5.38 -5.52
C GLU A 255 -15.80 -6.68 -4.90
N ARG A 256 -14.89 -7.50 -4.35
CA ARG A 256 -15.18 -8.80 -3.73
C ARG A 256 -14.64 -8.81 -2.31
N GLY A 257 -15.54 -8.88 -1.35
CA GLY A 257 -15.14 -9.01 0.03
C GLY A 257 -14.83 -10.46 0.39
N LEU A 258 -13.75 -10.65 1.15
CA LEU A 258 -13.39 -11.93 1.76
C LEU A 258 -13.38 -11.77 3.27
N SER A 259 -14.00 -12.72 3.98
CA SER A 259 -14.00 -12.73 5.43
C SER A 259 -12.68 -13.24 5.99
N VAL A 260 -12.39 -12.92 7.25
CA VAL A 260 -11.21 -13.47 7.93
C VAL A 260 -11.23 -15.00 7.94
N ARG A 261 -12.38 -15.65 8.13
CA ARG A 261 -12.49 -17.11 8.09
C ARG A 261 -12.21 -17.68 6.71
N GLN A 262 -12.68 -17.06 5.64
CA GLN A 262 -12.38 -17.48 4.28
C GLN A 262 -10.87 -17.43 3.97
N ILE A 263 -10.17 -16.38 4.42
CA ILE A 263 -8.71 -16.31 4.30
C ILE A 263 -8.02 -17.43 5.10
N VAL A 264 -8.47 -17.70 6.33
CA VAL A 264 -7.93 -18.78 7.16
C VAL A 264 -8.13 -20.16 6.51
N GLU A 265 -9.30 -20.42 5.93
CA GLU A 265 -9.60 -21.66 5.21
C GLU A 265 -8.72 -21.83 3.97
N GLU A 266 -8.51 -20.77 3.19
CA GLU A 266 -7.62 -20.83 2.04
C GLU A 266 -6.17 -21.10 2.44
N ILE A 267 -5.68 -20.47 3.52
CA ILE A 267 -4.32 -20.74 4.04
C ILE A 267 -4.18 -22.18 4.50
N ARG A 268 -5.17 -22.76 5.17
CA ARG A 268 -5.18 -24.19 5.53
C ARG A 268 -5.10 -25.09 4.31
N SER A 269 -5.85 -24.74 3.26
CA SER A 269 -5.83 -25.51 2.00
C SER A 269 -4.46 -25.46 1.32
N VAL A 270 -3.86 -24.28 1.21
CA VAL A 270 -2.57 -24.08 0.54
C VAL A 270 -1.41 -24.65 1.35
N SER A 271 -1.39 -24.47 2.67
CA SER A 271 -0.31 -24.97 3.52
C SER A 271 -0.38 -26.48 3.80
N SER A 272 -1.55 -27.08 3.63
CA SER A 272 -1.84 -28.47 4.01
C SER A 272 -1.47 -28.78 5.49
N THR A 273 -1.53 -27.77 6.37
CA THR A 273 -1.21 -27.83 7.78
C THR A 273 -2.34 -27.29 8.65
N GLU A 274 -2.39 -27.71 9.89
CA GLU A 274 -3.26 -27.05 10.86
C GLU A 274 -2.80 -25.61 11.10
N LEU A 275 -3.75 -24.68 11.14
CA LEU A 275 -3.51 -23.28 11.46
C LEU A 275 -4.04 -23.04 12.89
N PRO A 276 -3.17 -22.91 13.89
CA PRO A 276 -3.60 -22.57 15.24
C PRO A 276 -4.23 -21.17 15.26
N ALA A 277 -5.48 -21.09 15.70
CA ALA A 277 -6.20 -19.82 15.77
C ALA A 277 -6.99 -19.69 17.08
N VAL A 278 -7.06 -18.48 17.62
CA VAL A 278 -7.78 -18.14 18.85
C VAL A 278 -8.72 -16.97 18.58
N GLU A 279 -9.99 -17.16 18.94
CA GLU A 279 -10.97 -16.08 18.87
C GLU A 279 -10.68 -15.02 19.95
N SER A 280 -10.82 -13.76 19.57
CA SER A 280 -10.52 -12.60 20.40
C SER A 280 -11.63 -11.54 20.25
N PRO A 281 -11.83 -10.66 21.23
CA PRO A 281 -12.80 -9.57 21.10
C PRO A 281 -12.52 -8.71 19.87
N ARG A 282 -13.55 -7.99 19.37
CA ARG A 282 -13.40 -7.03 18.27
C ARG A 282 -12.32 -6.00 18.58
N ARG A 283 -11.61 -5.57 17.56
CA ARG A 283 -10.78 -4.37 17.67
C ARG A 283 -11.70 -3.15 17.71
N GLU A 284 -11.41 -2.20 18.59
CA GLU A 284 -12.17 -0.97 18.68
C GLU A 284 -12.09 -0.19 17.35
N GLY A 285 -13.25 0.27 16.86
CA GLY A 285 -13.34 1.03 15.62
C GLY A 285 -13.16 0.22 14.33
N ASP A 286 -13.10 -1.11 14.38
CA ASP A 286 -12.93 -1.93 13.17
C ASP A 286 -14.30 -2.15 12.47
N PRO A 287 -14.50 -1.64 11.22
CA PRO A 287 -15.76 -1.80 10.51
C PRO A 287 -16.04 -3.26 10.14
N PRO A 288 -17.32 -3.71 10.13
CA PRO A 288 -17.65 -5.07 9.74
C PRO A 288 -17.34 -5.37 8.27
N LEU A 289 -17.45 -4.37 7.40
CA LEU A 289 -17.39 -4.56 5.95
C LEU A 289 -16.69 -3.38 5.27
N LEU A 290 -15.63 -3.65 4.51
CA LEU A 290 -14.94 -2.67 3.67
C LEU A 290 -14.69 -3.28 2.28
N ILE A 291 -15.47 -2.83 1.28
CA ILE A 291 -15.40 -3.29 -0.11
C ILE A 291 -15.42 -2.05 -1.02
N ALA A 292 -14.52 -2.01 -1.99
CA ALA A 292 -14.41 -0.91 -2.95
C ALA A 292 -15.52 -0.97 -4.01
N ASP A 293 -15.88 0.21 -4.51
CA ASP A 293 -16.31 0.40 -5.88
C ASP A 293 -15.08 0.95 -6.66
N ALA A 294 -14.56 0.18 -7.61
CA ALA A 294 -13.37 0.50 -8.40
C ALA A 294 -13.73 0.93 -9.84
N ALA A 295 -14.99 1.20 -10.14
CA ALA A 295 -15.47 1.51 -11.48
C ALA A 295 -14.71 2.69 -12.12
N ARG A 296 -14.34 3.71 -11.34
CA ARG A 296 -13.56 4.86 -11.83
C ARG A 296 -12.15 4.44 -12.28
N ALA A 297 -11.46 3.61 -11.51
CA ALA A 297 -10.14 3.09 -11.88
C ALA A 297 -10.23 2.17 -13.11
N HIS A 298 -11.27 1.35 -13.20
CA HIS A 298 -11.54 0.52 -14.38
C HIS A 298 -11.70 1.35 -15.65
N HIS A 299 -12.46 2.44 -15.57
CA HIS A 299 -12.81 3.26 -16.73
C HIS A 299 -11.67 4.21 -17.15
N LEU A 300 -11.10 4.96 -16.21
CA LEU A 300 -10.15 6.04 -16.53
C LEU A 300 -8.70 5.57 -16.57
N LEU A 301 -8.29 4.65 -15.69
CA LEU A 301 -6.94 4.08 -15.69
C LEU A 301 -6.83 2.81 -16.54
N GLY A 302 -7.95 2.25 -17.02
CA GLY A 302 -7.97 0.94 -17.67
C GLY A 302 -7.45 -0.18 -16.78
N TRP A 303 -7.44 0.05 -15.45
CA TRP A 303 -6.92 -0.90 -14.48
C TRP A 303 -7.96 -1.98 -14.18
N ARG A 304 -7.50 -3.23 -14.12
CA ARG A 304 -8.29 -4.38 -13.65
C ARG A 304 -7.35 -5.33 -12.92
N PRO A 305 -7.70 -5.77 -11.70
CA PRO A 305 -6.88 -6.74 -10.96
C PRO A 305 -6.83 -8.08 -11.69
N ARG A 306 -5.65 -8.69 -11.76
CA ARG A 306 -5.38 -9.95 -12.48
C ARG A 306 -4.86 -11.06 -11.57
N HIS A 307 -4.31 -10.68 -10.42
CA HIS A 307 -3.68 -11.58 -9.45
C HIS A 307 -4.44 -11.61 -8.12
N SER A 308 -5.55 -10.86 -8.02
CA SER A 308 -6.26 -10.64 -6.75
C SER A 308 -7.35 -11.69 -6.46
N ASP A 309 -7.26 -12.88 -7.02
CA ASP A 309 -8.01 -14.03 -6.51
C ASP A 309 -7.34 -14.56 -5.23
N VAL A 310 -8.14 -15.15 -4.34
CA VAL A 310 -7.66 -15.55 -3.00
C VAL A 310 -6.56 -16.60 -3.05
N ALA A 311 -6.63 -17.55 -3.99
CA ALA A 311 -5.65 -18.60 -4.13
C ALA A 311 -4.28 -18.04 -4.57
N THR A 312 -4.27 -17.09 -5.51
CA THR A 312 -3.05 -16.40 -5.95
C THR A 312 -2.45 -15.54 -4.82
N ILE A 313 -3.28 -14.76 -4.11
CA ILE A 313 -2.83 -13.94 -2.97
C ILE A 313 -2.18 -14.81 -1.91
N VAL A 314 -2.88 -15.85 -1.45
CA VAL A 314 -2.38 -16.74 -0.39
C VAL A 314 -1.19 -17.57 -0.87
N GLY A 315 -1.24 -18.08 -2.11
CA GLY A 315 -0.18 -18.89 -2.68
C GLY A 315 1.15 -18.15 -2.76
N THR A 316 1.15 -16.91 -3.30
CA THR A 316 2.37 -16.09 -3.41
C THR A 316 2.93 -15.71 -2.03
N ALA A 317 2.05 -15.32 -1.09
CA ALA A 317 2.45 -15.03 0.28
C ALA A 317 3.02 -16.27 1.01
N HIS A 318 2.41 -17.45 0.82
CA HIS A 318 2.88 -18.69 1.43
C HIS A 318 4.27 -19.10 0.90
N VAL A 319 4.52 -19.00 -0.39
CA VAL A 319 5.84 -19.27 -0.98
C VAL A 319 6.89 -18.33 -0.38
N TRP A 320 6.58 -17.05 -0.25
CA TRP A 320 7.47 -16.05 0.33
C TRP A 320 7.82 -16.35 1.81
N GLU A 321 6.80 -16.55 2.66
CA GLU A 321 7.01 -16.83 4.08
C GLU A 321 7.74 -18.16 4.31
N ARG A 322 7.43 -19.20 3.55
CA ARG A 322 8.15 -20.48 3.59
C ARG A 322 9.63 -20.32 3.25
N ASN A 323 9.97 -19.53 2.24
CA ASN A 323 11.36 -19.29 1.85
C ASN A 323 12.11 -18.51 2.94
N LYS A 324 11.46 -17.57 3.65
CA LYS A 324 12.06 -16.90 4.81
C LYS A 324 12.41 -17.90 5.93
N VAL A 325 11.48 -18.81 6.25
CA VAL A 325 11.72 -19.84 7.28
C VAL A 325 12.88 -20.76 6.90
N LEU A 326 12.94 -21.18 5.63
CA LEU A 326 14.02 -22.05 5.14
C LEU A 326 15.39 -21.33 5.14
N ALA A 327 15.44 -20.04 4.84
CA ALA A 327 16.67 -19.25 4.89
C ALA A 327 17.22 -19.15 6.32
N VAL A 328 16.36 -18.88 7.31
CA VAL A 328 16.76 -18.82 8.73
C VAL A 328 17.24 -20.19 9.25
N ALA A 329 16.65 -21.30 8.77
CA ALA A 329 17.07 -22.64 9.19
C ALA A 329 18.40 -23.10 8.57
N ALA A 330 18.90 -22.39 7.56
CA ALA A 330 20.16 -22.69 6.85
C ALA A 330 21.37 -21.91 7.40
N GLU A 331 21.14 -20.92 8.25
CA GLU A 331 22.16 -20.15 8.98
C GLU A 331 22.48 -20.78 10.34
#